data_ad462b43cbd7d8cee203594ae86e7272
#
_entry.id   ad462b43cbd7d8cee203594ae86e7272
#
_cell.length_a   1.000
_cell.length_b   1.000
_cell.length_c   1.000
_cell.angle_alpha   90.00
_cell.angle_beta   90.00
_cell.angle_gamma   90.00
#
_symmetry.space_group_name_H-M   'P 1'
#
loop_
_entity.id
_entity.type
_entity.pdbx_description
1 polymer ?
#
loop_
_entity_poly.entity_id
_entity_poly.type
_entity_poly.pdbx_seq_one_letter_code
_entity_poly.pdbx_strand_id
1 'polypeptide(L)'
;MINIKIPKNKNDKFIEKFFIQKNLKIIVDLSKKNKPSVNEMVLSEAYMPDLKDLYRLYQYVLLNKRTTIFEFGSGWSTLIFNLALSELKVKFSKKINNLRRNNPFEIFVLETSKKFMKISKNRVNHFNKLLEIKNPAKIHYTQSDVEMTLLNQNICTQYKKIPLCNPDFIYLDGPDQFDVKNDIKGISTRHKDMMPMVSDILKLEYFYTPGTIIICDGRGANARFLKDNFKRKWEYICDNKNDQHIFWLNDPILGKHNKAQLEFYDK
;
A
#
# COMPACT_ATOMS: atom_id res chain seq x y z
N MET A 1 1.02 -19.79 -14.77
CA MET A 1 1.67 -19.12 -13.61
C MET A 1 1.51 -17.62 -13.81
N ILE A 2 1.05 -16.92 -12.79
CA ILE A 2 0.87 -15.45 -12.85
C ILE A 2 2.21 -14.82 -12.49
N ASN A 3 2.75 -14.00 -13.38
CA ASN A 3 4.02 -13.32 -13.16
C ASN A 3 3.76 -11.84 -12.82
N ILE A 4 4.53 -11.31 -11.88
CA ILE A 4 4.55 -9.88 -11.58
C ILE A 4 5.89 -9.26 -12.01
N LYS A 5 5.85 -7.97 -12.31
CA LYS A 5 7.04 -7.20 -12.69
C LYS A 5 7.59 -6.50 -11.44
N ILE A 6 8.78 -6.91 -10.99
CA ILE A 6 9.45 -6.29 -9.86
C ILE A 6 10.26 -5.09 -10.36
N PRO A 7 10.13 -3.90 -9.74
CA PRO A 7 10.90 -2.73 -10.12
C PRO A 7 12.40 -2.97 -10.00
N LYS A 8 13.15 -2.60 -11.05
CA LYS A 8 14.62 -2.67 -11.03
C LYS A 8 15.17 -1.62 -10.06
N ASN A 9 16.16 -2.02 -9.27
CA ASN A 9 16.88 -1.09 -8.41
C ASN A 9 17.57 -0.01 -9.24
N LYS A 10 17.45 1.23 -8.81
CA LYS A 10 18.09 2.39 -9.40
C LYS A 10 18.96 3.09 -8.35
N ASN A 11 19.99 3.82 -8.79
CA ASN A 11 20.79 4.64 -7.89
C ASN A 11 20.05 5.93 -7.52
N ASP A 12 20.51 6.59 -6.46
CA ASP A 12 19.85 7.77 -5.90
C ASP A 12 19.78 8.91 -6.92
N LYS A 13 20.83 9.15 -7.71
CA LYS A 13 20.83 10.18 -8.76
C LYS A 13 19.74 9.96 -9.80
N PHE A 14 19.51 8.71 -10.21
CA PHE A 14 18.43 8.36 -11.14
C PHE A 14 17.07 8.63 -10.52
N ILE A 15 16.87 8.23 -9.26
CA ILE A 15 15.60 8.39 -8.54
C ILE A 15 15.30 9.88 -8.32
N GLU A 16 16.28 10.67 -7.88
CA GLU A 16 16.12 12.12 -7.77
C GLU A 16 15.71 12.75 -9.11
N LYS A 17 16.44 12.42 -10.19
CA LYS A 17 16.10 12.89 -11.54
C LYS A 17 14.68 12.51 -11.96
N PHE A 18 14.26 11.29 -11.66
CA PHE A 18 12.88 10.82 -11.93
C PHE A 18 11.84 11.73 -11.27
N PHE A 19 11.99 12.03 -9.98
CA PHE A 19 11.06 12.92 -9.26
C PHE A 19 11.11 14.36 -9.77
N ILE A 20 12.29 14.88 -10.08
CA ILE A 20 12.45 16.22 -10.65
C ILE A 20 11.75 16.33 -12.02
N GLN A 21 11.89 15.32 -12.89
CA GLN A 21 11.22 15.26 -14.19
C GLN A 21 9.69 15.19 -14.10
N LYS A 22 9.16 14.73 -12.96
CA LYS A 22 7.73 14.74 -12.65
C LYS A 22 7.26 16.00 -11.92
N ASN A 23 8.08 17.05 -11.89
CA ASN A 23 7.83 18.29 -11.14
C ASN A 23 7.65 18.09 -9.63
N LEU A 24 8.31 17.07 -9.08
CA LEU A 24 8.27 16.70 -7.67
C LEU A 24 9.57 17.04 -6.92
N LYS A 25 10.28 18.11 -7.34
CA LYS A 25 11.52 18.54 -6.69
C LYS A 25 11.35 18.76 -5.18
N ILE A 26 10.20 19.27 -4.76
CA ILE A 26 9.85 19.47 -3.34
C ILE A 26 10.00 18.18 -2.52
N ILE A 27 9.62 17.03 -3.06
CA ILE A 27 9.77 15.72 -2.38
C ILE A 27 11.25 15.37 -2.24
N VAL A 28 12.06 15.64 -3.27
CA VAL A 28 13.51 15.43 -3.24
C VAL A 28 14.16 16.30 -2.16
N ASP A 29 13.79 17.58 -2.07
CA ASP A 29 14.32 18.50 -1.09
C ASP A 29 13.91 18.10 0.35
N LEU A 30 12.69 17.62 0.54
CA LEU A 30 12.21 17.12 1.84
C LEU A 30 12.91 15.82 2.27
N SER A 31 13.20 14.92 1.34
CA SER A 31 13.88 13.65 1.65
C SER A 31 15.30 13.82 2.19
N LYS A 32 15.91 14.98 1.94
CA LYS A 32 17.28 15.34 2.39
C LYS A 32 17.31 15.94 3.81
N LYS A 33 16.14 16.25 4.39
CA LYS A 33 16.08 16.71 5.78
C LYS A 33 16.43 15.57 6.73
N ASN A 34 17.04 15.93 7.87
CA ASN A 34 17.43 14.94 8.89
C ASN A 34 16.22 14.06 9.25
N LYS A 35 16.43 12.75 9.15
CA LYS A 35 15.45 11.78 9.67
C LYS A 35 15.60 11.77 11.21
N PRO A 36 14.49 11.76 11.98
CA PRO A 36 14.56 11.59 13.42
C PRO A 36 15.24 10.25 13.76
N SER A 37 15.89 10.17 14.92
CA SER A 37 16.47 8.91 15.40
C SER A 37 15.35 7.88 15.62
N VAL A 38 15.70 6.58 15.62
CA VAL A 38 14.72 5.49 15.85
C VAL A 38 13.95 5.68 17.15
N ASN A 39 14.57 6.25 18.18
CA ASN A 39 13.93 6.55 19.47
C ASN A 39 12.95 7.73 19.41
N GLU A 40 13.11 8.61 18.42
CA GLU A 40 12.24 9.76 18.16
C GLU A 40 11.14 9.43 17.16
N MET A 41 11.16 8.24 16.54
CA MET A 41 10.16 7.78 15.56
C MET A 41 8.78 7.52 16.18
N VAL A 42 8.65 7.51 17.49
CA VAL A 42 7.36 7.47 18.21
C VAL A 42 6.64 8.82 18.13
N LEU A 43 6.70 9.49 17.00
CA LEU A 43 6.46 10.91 16.95
C LEU A 43 5.07 11.30 16.44
N SER A 44 4.63 12.38 17.05
CA SER A 44 3.51 13.20 16.63
C SER A 44 3.65 13.81 15.23
N GLU A 45 4.74 13.59 14.50
CA GLU A 45 5.04 14.19 13.20
C GLU A 45 5.05 13.17 12.06
N ALA A 46 4.58 13.58 10.88
CA ALA A 46 4.60 12.73 9.70
C ALA A 46 6.04 12.49 9.22
N TYR A 47 6.36 11.25 8.86
CA TYR A 47 7.68 10.88 8.33
C TYR A 47 8.06 11.68 7.08
N MET A 48 9.37 11.92 6.90
CA MET A 48 9.91 12.46 5.66
C MET A 48 9.83 11.40 4.55
N PRO A 49 9.73 11.84 3.28
CA PRO A 49 9.62 10.90 2.17
C PRO A 49 10.91 10.09 1.99
N ASP A 50 10.80 8.77 1.82
CA ASP A 50 11.87 7.93 1.31
C ASP A 50 11.73 7.78 -0.22
N LEU A 51 12.67 8.33 -0.97
CA LEU A 51 12.57 8.38 -2.43
C LEU A 51 12.68 7.01 -3.07
N LYS A 52 13.43 6.06 -2.48
CA LYS A 52 13.56 4.71 -3.03
C LYS A 52 12.25 3.95 -2.94
N ASP A 53 11.64 3.97 -1.77
CA ASP A 53 10.37 3.30 -1.53
C ASP A 53 9.28 3.91 -2.39
N LEU A 54 9.17 5.23 -2.40
CA LEU A 54 8.20 5.95 -3.22
C LEU A 54 8.36 5.67 -4.73
N TYR A 55 9.62 5.64 -5.22
CA TYR A 55 9.91 5.25 -6.60
C TYR A 55 9.47 3.82 -6.89
N ARG A 56 9.79 2.87 -6.00
CA ARG A 56 9.42 1.47 -6.17
C ARG A 56 7.91 1.26 -6.15
N LEU A 57 7.20 1.88 -5.21
CA LEU A 57 5.74 1.82 -5.14
C LEU A 57 5.08 2.36 -6.42
N TYR A 58 5.56 3.50 -6.91
CA TYR A 58 5.12 4.04 -8.19
C TYR A 58 5.31 3.04 -9.34
N GLN A 59 6.50 2.44 -9.43
CA GLN A 59 6.83 1.47 -10.48
C GLN A 59 6.01 0.17 -10.34
N TYR A 60 5.78 -0.33 -9.13
CA TYR A 60 4.94 -1.52 -8.94
C TYR A 60 3.54 -1.32 -9.53
N VAL A 61 2.92 -0.18 -9.27
CA VAL A 61 1.59 0.13 -9.80
C VAL A 61 1.61 0.23 -11.33
N LEU A 62 2.57 0.96 -11.90
CA LEU A 62 2.65 1.16 -13.35
C LEU A 62 3.01 -0.10 -14.13
N LEU A 63 4.07 -0.81 -13.71
CA LEU A 63 4.58 -1.99 -14.41
C LEU A 63 3.55 -3.12 -14.42
N ASN A 64 2.79 -3.24 -13.33
CA ASN A 64 1.79 -4.28 -13.17
C ASN A 64 0.37 -3.81 -13.51
N LYS A 65 0.19 -2.55 -13.90
CA LYS A 65 -1.10 -1.93 -14.28
C LYS A 65 -2.21 -2.17 -13.26
N ARG A 66 -1.88 -2.09 -11.96
CA ARG A 66 -2.87 -2.26 -10.89
C ARG A 66 -3.76 -1.03 -10.81
N THR A 67 -5.04 -1.24 -10.63
CA THR A 67 -6.05 -0.19 -10.83
C THR A 67 -6.86 0.16 -9.59
N THR A 68 -6.88 -0.69 -8.58
CA THR A 68 -7.58 -0.45 -7.32
C THR A 68 -6.64 -0.73 -6.16
N ILE A 69 -6.30 0.31 -5.41
CA ILE A 69 -5.33 0.22 -4.33
C ILE A 69 -6.04 0.23 -2.98
N PHE A 70 -5.64 -0.67 -2.08
CA PHE A 70 -5.98 -0.61 -0.68
C PHE A 70 -4.72 -0.35 0.14
N GLU A 71 -4.68 0.77 0.82
CA GLU A 71 -3.54 1.23 1.62
C GLU A 71 -3.89 1.19 3.10
N PHE A 72 -3.11 0.43 3.87
CA PHE A 72 -3.14 0.43 5.33
C PHE A 72 -2.11 1.42 5.85
N GLY A 73 -2.56 2.47 6.48
CA GLY A 73 -1.81 3.68 6.79
C GLY A 73 -2.04 4.78 5.77
N SER A 74 -1.47 5.94 5.99
CA SER A 74 -1.53 7.07 5.05
C SER A 74 -0.25 7.91 5.12
N GLY A 75 0.25 8.33 3.97
CA GLY A 75 1.52 9.04 3.96
C GLY A 75 1.87 9.67 2.61
N TRP A 76 3.16 9.66 2.31
CA TRP A 76 3.69 10.00 0.99
C TRP A 76 3.33 8.96 -0.05
N SER A 77 3.17 7.71 0.35
CA SER A 77 2.68 6.59 -0.47
C SER A 77 1.33 6.89 -1.11
N THR A 78 0.37 7.45 -0.36
CA THR A 78 -0.94 7.87 -0.89
C THR A 78 -0.82 8.84 -2.06
N LEU A 79 0.09 9.84 -1.95
CA LEU A 79 0.36 10.75 -3.06
C LEU A 79 0.93 10.01 -4.28
N ILE A 80 1.89 9.13 -4.06
CA ILE A 80 2.54 8.37 -5.13
C ILE A 80 1.56 7.44 -5.83
N PHE A 81 0.69 6.78 -5.10
CA PHE A 81 -0.39 5.97 -5.67
C PHE A 81 -1.38 6.81 -6.48
N ASN A 82 -1.74 8.00 -5.99
CA ASN A 82 -2.58 8.93 -6.74
C ASN A 82 -1.94 9.31 -8.09
N LEU A 83 -0.65 9.63 -8.10
CA LEU A 83 0.07 9.97 -9.33
C LEU A 83 0.14 8.78 -10.29
N ALA A 84 0.48 7.60 -9.81
CA ALA A 84 0.58 6.40 -10.62
C ALA A 84 -0.77 6.00 -11.22
N LEU A 85 -1.84 6.01 -10.42
CA LEU A 85 -3.19 5.69 -10.91
C LEU A 85 -3.73 6.76 -11.86
N SER A 86 -3.43 8.04 -11.64
CA SER A 86 -3.82 9.12 -12.57
C SER A 86 -3.17 8.92 -13.93
N GLU A 87 -1.90 8.50 -13.97
CA GLU A 87 -1.21 8.18 -15.23
C GLU A 87 -1.83 6.94 -15.91
N LEU A 88 -2.12 5.88 -15.16
CA LEU A 88 -2.80 4.69 -15.71
C LEU A 88 -4.20 5.02 -16.22
N LYS A 89 -4.94 5.89 -15.52
CA LYS A 89 -6.27 6.35 -15.92
C LYS A 89 -6.25 7.04 -17.27
N VAL A 90 -5.29 7.93 -17.50
CA VAL A 90 -5.11 8.58 -18.81
C VAL A 90 -4.84 7.56 -19.91
N LYS A 91 -3.99 6.58 -19.65
CA LYS A 91 -3.57 5.58 -20.65
C LYS A 91 -4.61 4.51 -20.93
N PHE A 92 -5.37 4.10 -19.92
CA PHE A 92 -6.13 2.84 -19.98
C PHE A 92 -7.63 2.96 -19.64
N SER A 93 -8.19 4.15 -19.40
CA SER A 93 -9.60 4.32 -19.06
C SER A 93 -10.55 3.59 -20.04
N LYS A 94 -10.31 3.69 -21.36
CA LYS A 94 -11.13 3.03 -22.38
C LYS A 94 -11.03 1.49 -22.31
N LYS A 95 -9.83 0.95 -22.00
CA LYS A 95 -9.62 -0.51 -21.93
C LYS A 95 -10.25 -1.10 -20.67
N ILE A 96 -10.20 -0.38 -19.56
CA ILE A 96 -10.77 -0.79 -18.27
C ILE A 96 -12.30 -0.96 -18.35
N ASN A 97 -12.99 -0.21 -19.15
CA ASN A 97 -14.45 -0.32 -19.31
C ASN A 97 -14.88 -1.73 -19.78
N ASN A 98 -13.99 -2.47 -20.41
CA ASN A 98 -14.23 -3.84 -20.85
C ASN A 98 -13.91 -4.90 -19.76
N LEU A 99 -13.38 -4.47 -18.63
CA LEU A 99 -13.07 -5.34 -17.50
C LEU A 99 -14.14 -5.21 -16.43
N ARG A 100 -14.45 -6.33 -15.76
CA ARG A 100 -15.33 -6.32 -14.59
C ARG A 100 -14.60 -5.73 -13.38
N ARG A 101 -14.44 -4.39 -13.36
CA ARG A 101 -13.84 -3.62 -12.26
C ARG A 101 -14.79 -2.48 -11.88
N ASN A 102 -15.24 -2.44 -10.62
CA ASN A 102 -16.18 -1.41 -10.16
C ASN A 102 -15.49 -0.15 -9.63
N ASN A 103 -14.25 -0.27 -9.19
CA ASN A 103 -13.48 0.83 -8.59
C ASN A 103 -12.13 1.04 -9.31
N PRO A 104 -12.10 1.14 -10.66
CA PRO A 104 -10.85 1.34 -11.36
C PRO A 104 -10.32 2.76 -11.10
N PHE A 105 -9.01 2.85 -10.88
CA PHE A 105 -8.30 4.09 -10.56
C PHE A 105 -8.78 4.76 -9.27
N GLU A 106 -9.12 3.92 -8.27
CA GLU A 106 -9.49 4.36 -6.94
C GLU A 106 -8.50 3.84 -5.88
N ILE A 107 -8.30 4.64 -4.83
CA ILE A 107 -7.47 4.32 -3.67
C ILE A 107 -8.37 4.31 -2.44
N PHE A 108 -8.29 3.25 -1.67
CA PHE A 108 -8.97 3.12 -0.38
C PHE A 108 -7.91 3.17 0.70
N VAL A 109 -7.89 4.26 1.46
CA VAL A 109 -6.94 4.52 2.54
C VAL A 109 -7.61 4.23 3.86
N LEU A 110 -6.95 3.41 4.68
CA LEU A 110 -7.39 3.03 6.02
C LEU A 110 -6.39 3.55 7.04
N GLU A 111 -6.79 4.51 7.89
CA GLU A 111 -5.91 5.24 8.78
C GLU A 111 -6.50 5.31 10.20
N THR A 112 -5.66 5.13 11.21
CA THR A 112 -6.03 5.27 12.62
C THR A 112 -6.09 6.73 13.06
N SER A 113 -5.14 7.54 12.62
CA SER A 113 -4.96 8.93 13.02
C SER A 113 -5.71 9.90 12.12
N LYS A 114 -6.71 10.60 12.69
CA LYS A 114 -7.38 11.71 11.99
C LYS A 114 -6.40 12.81 11.54
N LYS A 115 -5.34 13.04 12.33
CA LYS A 115 -4.29 14.03 12.02
C LYS A 115 -3.54 13.63 10.76
N PHE A 116 -3.01 12.40 10.69
CA PHE A 116 -2.25 11.93 9.54
C PHE A 116 -3.11 11.80 8.28
N MET A 117 -4.35 11.35 8.43
CA MET A 117 -5.32 11.34 7.34
C MET A 117 -5.55 12.74 6.75
N LYS A 118 -5.70 13.76 7.60
CA LYS A 118 -5.85 15.16 7.16
C LYS A 118 -4.60 15.68 6.45
N ILE A 119 -3.40 15.37 6.98
CA ILE A 119 -2.11 15.74 6.36
C ILE A 119 -1.99 15.10 4.98
N SER A 120 -2.24 13.79 4.86
CA SER A 120 -2.21 13.04 3.60
C SER A 120 -3.18 13.63 2.57
N LYS A 121 -4.44 13.88 2.96
CA LYS A 121 -5.46 14.48 2.11
C LYS A 121 -5.06 15.88 1.59
N ASN A 122 -4.55 16.73 2.48
CA ASN A 122 -4.11 18.08 2.10
C ASN A 122 -2.92 18.02 1.14
N ARG A 123 -1.97 17.10 1.37
CA ARG A 123 -0.81 16.87 0.52
C ARG A 123 -1.27 16.45 -0.89
N VAL A 124 -2.12 15.46 -1.01
CA VAL A 124 -2.63 15.01 -2.32
C VAL A 124 -3.33 16.15 -3.05
N ASN A 125 -4.20 16.89 -2.37
CA ASN A 125 -4.92 18.02 -2.97
C ASN A 125 -3.97 19.13 -3.44
N HIS A 126 -2.93 19.44 -2.64
CA HIS A 126 -1.90 20.42 -3.00
C HIS A 126 -1.15 19.99 -4.27
N PHE A 127 -0.67 18.75 -4.32
CA PHE A 127 0.08 18.26 -5.49
C PHE A 127 -0.79 18.07 -6.72
N ASN A 128 -2.06 17.69 -6.59
CA ASN A 128 -2.98 17.65 -7.73
C ASN A 128 -3.15 19.04 -8.38
N LYS A 129 -3.21 20.10 -7.57
CA LYS A 129 -3.24 21.49 -8.06
C LYS A 129 -1.91 21.91 -8.67
N LEU A 130 -0.80 21.68 -7.96
CA LEU A 130 0.55 22.05 -8.40
C LEU A 130 0.93 21.41 -9.74
N LEU A 131 0.53 20.16 -9.94
CA LEU A 131 0.81 19.37 -11.14
C LEU A 131 -0.29 19.46 -12.21
N GLU A 132 -1.32 20.27 -11.96
CA GLU A 132 -2.47 20.46 -12.87
C GLU A 132 -3.11 19.15 -13.33
N ILE A 133 -3.26 18.19 -12.41
CA ILE A 133 -3.84 16.88 -12.75
C ILE A 133 -5.33 17.02 -12.97
N LYS A 134 -5.75 17.04 -14.24
CA LYS A 134 -7.16 17.28 -14.63
C LYS A 134 -8.12 16.19 -14.16
N ASN A 135 -7.66 14.96 -14.07
CA ASN A 135 -8.51 13.81 -13.72
C ASN A 135 -7.78 12.85 -12.77
N PRO A 136 -7.56 13.28 -11.52
CA PRO A 136 -6.82 12.48 -10.53
C PRO A 136 -7.55 11.17 -10.20
N ALA A 137 -6.83 10.25 -9.57
CA ALA A 137 -7.43 9.08 -8.95
C ALA A 137 -8.43 9.51 -7.87
N LYS A 138 -9.49 8.75 -7.68
CA LYS A 138 -10.44 8.97 -6.59
C LYS A 138 -9.90 8.32 -5.32
N ILE A 139 -9.88 9.05 -4.21
CA ILE A 139 -9.37 8.56 -2.94
C ILE A 139 -10.48 8.56 -1.89
N HIS A 140 -10.67 7.39 -1.29
CA HIS A 140 -11.60 7.17 -0.19
C HIS A 140 -10.80 7.03 1.10
N TYR A 141 -10.99 7.95 2.02
CA TYR A 141 -10.34 7.90 3.33
C TYR A 141 -11.29 7.34 4.38
N THR A 142 -10.87 6.29 5.03
CA THR A 142 -11.60 5.66 6.14
C THR A 142 -10.77 5.78 7.42
N GLN A 143 -11.29 6.47 8.42
CA GLN A 143 -10.70 6.44 9.75
C GLN A 143 -11.28 5.26 10.52
N SER A 144 -10.42 4.46 11.15
CA SER A 144 -10.83 3.32 11.95
C SER A 144 -9.84 3.05 13.06
N ASP A 145 -10.35 2.80 14.26
CA ASP A 145 -9.53 2.25 15.34
C ASP A 145 -9.04 0.85 14.99
N VAL A 146 -7.91 0.49 15.59
CA VAL A 146 -7.33 -0.86 15.57
C VAL A 146 -7.29 -1.40 16.97
N GLU A 147 -7.54 -2.68 17.12
CA GLU A 147 -7.51 -3.34 18.41
C GLU A 147 -6.78 -4.68 18.36
N MET A 148 -6.26 -5.08 19.54
CA MET A 148 -5.73 -6.42 19.74
C MET A 148 -6.87 -7.44 19.64
N THR A 149 -6.64 -8.54 18.95
CA THR A 149 -7.62 -9.62 18.75
C THR A 149 -6.93 -10.97 18.58
N LEU A 150 -7.71 -12.01 18.37
CA LEU A 150 -7.24 -13.35 18.08
C LEU A 150 -7.69 -13.77 16.67
N LEU A 151 -6.80 -14.32 15.88
CA LEU A 151 -7.09 -15.04 14.66
C LEU A 151 -6.49 -16.45 14.75
N ASN A 152 -7.34 -17.48 14.70
CA ASN A 152 -6.91 -18.89 14.87
C ASN A 152 -6.01 -19.10 16.10
N GLN A 153 -6.39 -18.50 17.22
CA GLN A 153 -5.68 -18.50 18.52
C GLN A 153 -4.36 -17.70 18.53
N ASN A 154 -3.91 -17.13 17.42
CA ASN A 154 -2.76 -16.24 17.37
C ASN A 154 -3.17 -14.82 17.73
N ILE A 155 -2.39 -14.17 18.61
CA ILE A 155 -2.58 -12.75 18.94
C ILE A 155 -2.22 -11.92 17.71
N CYS A 156 -3.12 -11.03 17.31
CA CYS A 156 -2.96 -10.16 16.16
C CYS A 156 -3.69 -8.83 16.36
N THR A 157 -3.66 -7.98 15.36
CA THR A 157 -4.40 -6.72 15.32
C THR A 157 -5.43 -6.72 14.21
N GLN A 158 -6.51 -5.96 14.41
CA GLN A 158 -7.58 -5.82 13.43
C GLN A 158 -8.21 -4.45 13.49
N TYR A 159 -8.55 -3.90 12.33
CA TYR A 159 -9.34 -2.68 12.22
C TYR A 159 -10.82 -2.94 12.52
N LYS A 160 -11.46 -2.02 13.25
CA LYS A 160 -12.91 -2.10 13.57
C LYS A 160 -13.79 -1.94 12.34
N LYS A 161 -13.32 -1.13 11.39
CA LYS A 161 -14.03 -0.85 10.15
C LYS A 161 -13.04 -0.81 8.99
N ILE A 162 -13.35 -1.52 7.93
CA ILE A 162 -12.59 -1.53 6.68
C ILE A 162 -13.47 -1.04 5.53
N PRO A 163 -12.93 -0.39 4.49
CA PRO A 163 -13.70 0.04 3.33
C PRO A 163 -14.13 -1.16 2.49
N LEU A 164 -15.31 -1.06 1.88
CA LEU A 164 -15.79 -2.06 0.94
C LEU A 164 -15.15 -1.84 -0.44
N CYS A 165 -14.13 -2.63 -0.74
CA CYS A 165 -13.46 -2.62 -2.04
C CYS A 165 -12.92 -4.00 -2.38
N ASN A 166 -12.64 -4.23 -3.67
CA ASN A 166 -11.89 -5.40 -4.13
C ASN A 166 -10.59 -4.92 -4.80
N PRO A 167 -9.49 -4.78 -4.02
CA PRO A 167 -8.23 -4.26 -4.52
C PRO A 167 -7.51 -5.30 -5.38
N ASP A 168 -6.74 -4.82 -6.36
CA ASP A 168 -5.75 -5.60 -7.08
C ASP A 168 -4.31 -5.25 -6.66
N PHE A 169 -4.18 -4.25 -5.77
CA PHE A 169 -2.93 -3.89 -5.10
C PHE A 169 -3.21 -3.52 -3.64
N ILE A 170 -2.45 -4.09 -2.72
CA ILE A 170 -2.54 -3.81 -1.29
C ILE A 170 -1.17 -3.34 -0.82
N TYR A 171 -1.15 -2.23 -0.08
CA TYR A 171 0.04 -1.71 0.57
C TYR A 171 -0.15 -1.73 2.08
N LEU A 172 0.73 -2.44 2.78
CA LEU A 172 0.68 -2.61 4.22
C LEU A 172 1.83 -1.86 4.89
N ASP A 173 1.53 -0.66 5.39
CA ASP A 173 2.44 0.21 6.14
C ASP A 173 1.80 0.77 7.44
N GLY A 174 0.62 0.36 7.77
CA GLY A 174 -0.14 0.69 8.98
C GLY A 174 -0.63 -0.56 9.71
N PRO A 175 -1.17 -0.41 10.92
CA PRO A 175 -1.28 0.81 11.73
C PRO A 175 0.03 1.18 12.43
N ASP A 176 0.08 2.39 13.02
CA ASP A 176 1.10 2.72 14.01
C ASP A 176 0.94 1.79 15.22
N GLN A 177 2.10 1.29 15.73
CA GLN A 177 2.07 0.29 16.80
C GLN A 177 1.48 0.84 18.12
N PHE A 178 1.59 2.16 18.36
CA PHE A 178 1.09 2.78 19.58
C PHE A 178 -0.38 3.20 19.51
N ASP A 179 -0.98 3.20 18.31
CA ASP A 179 -2.40 3.49 18.10
C ASP A 179 -3.31 2.28 18.34
N VAL A 180 -2.75 1.08 18.52
CA VAL A 180 -3.52 -0.15 18.75
C VAL A 180 -4.15 -0.13 20.14
N LYS A 181 -5.45 -0.38 20.21
CA LYS A 181 -6.24 -0.39 21.44
C LYS A 181 -6.23 -1.77 22.12
N ASN A 182 -6.53 -1.76 23.41
CA ASN A 182 -6.69 -2.96 24.25
C ASN A 182 -5.40 -3.79 24.38
N ASP A 183 -5.53 -4.94 25.00
CA ASP A 183 -4.53 -5.99 25.11
C ASP A 183 -5.23 -7.36 25.14
N ILE A 184 -4.46 -8.43 24.93
CA ILE A 184 -4.88 -9.82 25.11
C ILE A 184 -3.99 -10.43 26.18
N LYS A 185 -4.54 -10.69 27.37
CA LYS A 185 -3.81 -11.22 28.53
C LYS A 185 -2.55 -10.40 28.88
N GLY A 186 -2.66 -9.06 28.77
CA GLY A 186 -1.54 -8.14 29.02
C GLY A 186 -0.59 -7.94 27.86
N ILE A 187 -0.76 -8.66 26.74
CA ILE A 187 0.06 -8.49 25.52
C ILE A 187 -0.54 -7.40 24.65
N SER A 188 0.29 -6.43 24.27
CA SER A 188 -0.10 -5.36 23.33
C SER A 188 1.10 -4.89 22.52
N THR A 189 0.85 -4.17 21.44
CA THR A 189 1.89 -3.57 20.60
C THR A 189 2.46 -2.27 21.16
N ARG A 190 2.06 -1.86 22.37
CA ARG A 190 2.65 -0.70 23.08
C ARG A 190 4.09 -0.95 23.57
N HIS A 191 4.53 -2.21 23.59
CA HIS A 191 5.95 -2.53 23.76
C HIS A 191 6.72 -2.17 22.49
N LYS A 192 7.87 -1.47 22.62
CA LYS A 192 8.64 -0.94 21.49
C LYS A 192 9.08 -1.97 20.46
N ASP A 193 9.29 -3.22 20.88
CA ASP A 193 9.75 -4.31 20.03
C ASP A 193 8.59 -5.16 19.44
N MET A 194 7.33 -4.79 19.72
CA MET A 194 6.16 -5.54 19.28
C MET A 194 5.45 -4.82 18.11
N MET A 195 5.60 -5.35 16.91
CA MET A 195 4.93 -4.83 15.72
C MET A 195 3.48 -5.33 15.62
N PRO A 196 2.54 -4.52 15.11
CA PRO A 196 1.18 -4.97 14.80
C PRO A 196 1.17 -6.09 13.76
N MET A 197 0.41 -7.16 14.03
CA MET A 197 0.17 -8.27 13.11
C MET A 197 -1.21 -8.11 12.50
N VAL A 198 -1.32 -7.30 11.45
CA VAL A 198 -2.60 -6.99 10.79
C VAL A 198 -3.21 -8.25 10.17
N SER A 199 -4.38 -8.65 10.66
CA SER A 199 -5.08 -9.86 10.23
C SER A 199 -6.19 -9.61 9.20
N ASP A 200 -6.54 -8.35 8.94
CA ASP A 200 -7.62 -7.99 8.01
C ASP A 200 -7.41 -8.56 6.62
N ILE A 201 -6.18 -8.57 6.13
CA ILE A 201 -5.80 -9.14 4.84
C ILE A 201 -6.16 -10.64 4.77
N LEU A 202 -5.91 -11.39 5.85
CA LEU A 202 -6.23 -12.83 5.91
C LEU A 202 -7.74 -13.08 5.92
N LYS A 203 -8.51 -12.22 6.61
CA LYS A 203 -9.97 -12.33 6.64
C LYS A 203 -10.62 -12.05 5.30
N LEU A 204 -9.99 -11.23 4.48
CA LEU A 204 -10.45 -10.88 3.13
C LEU A 204 -9.88 -11.79 2.05
N GLU A 205 -9.04 -12.76 2.39
CA GLU A 205 -8.25 -13.55 1.44
C GLU A 205 -9.09 -14.16 0.30
N TYR A 206 -10.26 -14.71 0.62
CA TYR A 206 -11.12 -15.36 -0.37
C TYR A 206 -11.88 -14.40 -1.29
N PHE A 207 -11.88 -13.11 -1.00
CA PHE A 207 -12.41 -12.08 -1.90
C PHE A 207 -11.41 -11.59 -2.92
N TYR A 208 -10.09 -11.81 -2.71
CA TYR A 208 -9.08 -11.38 -3.65
C TYR A 208 -9.07 -12.25 -4.91
N THR A 209 -8.85 -11.60 -6.04
CA THR A 209 -8.75 -12.28 -7.34
C THR A 209 -7.31 -12.67 -7.66
N PRO A 210 -7.05 -13.81 -8.34
CA PRO A 210 -5.73 -14.15 -8.83
C PRO A 210 -5.08 -12.98 -9.57
N GLY A 211 -3.82 -12.71 -9.25
CA GLY A 211 -3.08 -11.53 -9.73
C GLY A 211 -3.06 -10.36 -8.74
N THR A 212 -3.80 -10.38 -7.63
CA THR A 212 -3.67 -9.37 -6.56
C THR A 212 -2.25 -9.39 -6.01
N ILE A 213 -1.67 -8.18 -5.81
CA ILE A 213 -0.33 -7.98 -5.24
C ILE A 213 -0.46 -7.36 -3.86
N ILE A 214 0.36 -7.81 -2.91
CA ILE A 214 0.52 -7.20 -1.59
C ILE A 214 1.98 -6.80 -1.43
N ILE A 215 2.22 -5.56 -1.01
CA ILE A 215 3.54 -5.07 -0.59
C ILE A 215 3.45 -4.72 0.90
N CYS A 216 4.31 -5.35 1.70
CA CYS A 216 4.55 -4.96 3.09
C CYS A 216 5.91 -4.25 3.14
N ASP A 217 5.94 -3.06 3.71
CA ASP A 217 7.13 -2.20 3.74
C ASP A 217 7.63 -2.08 5.18
N GLY A 218 8.89 -2.48 5.44
CA GLY A 218 9.49 -2.43 6.77
C GLY A 218 8.82 -3.29 7.86
N ARG A 219 7.89 -4.16 7.51
CA ARG A 219 7.04 -4.92 8.44
C ARG A 219 7.28 -6.44 8.36
N GLY A 220 8.56 -6.83 8.50
CA GLY A 220 8.97 -8.23 8.33
C GLY A 220 8.22 -9.24 9.23
N ALA A 221 7.93 -8.87 10.47
CA ALA A 221 7.15 -9.72 11.38
C ALA A 221 5.71 -9.89 10.89
N ASN A 222 5.05 -8.82 10.45
CA ASN A 222 3.70 -8.90 9.89
C ASN A 222 3.68 -9.68 8.57
N ALA A 223 4.68 -9.51 7.71
CA ALA A 223 4.80 -10.27 6.47
C ALA A 223 4.94 -11.77 6.75
N ARG A 224 5.75 -12.17 7.76
CA ARG A 224 5.86 -13.56 8.21
C ARG A 224 4.52 -14.08 8.73
N PHE A 225 3.84 -13.30 9.57
CA PHE A 225 2.51 -13.65 10.07
C PHE A 225 1.50 -13.91 8.94
N LEU A 226 1.48 -13.05 7.92
CA LEU A 226 0.63 -13.26 6.74
C LEU A 226 1.01 -14.54 6.00
N LYS A 227 2.31 -14.70 5.69
CA LYS A 227 2.83 -15.88 4.97
C LYS A 227 2.42 -17.19 5.62
N ASP A 228 2.55 -17.27 6.95
CA ASP A 228 2.29 -18.50 7.70
C ASP A 228 0.78 -18.78 7.88
N ASN A 229 -0.09 -17.79 7.66
CA ASN A 229 -1.54 -17.91 7.85
C ASN A 229 -2.37 -17.88 6.56
N PHE A 230 -1.80 -17.55 5.41
CA PHE A 230 -2.47 -17.66 4.11
C PHE A 230 -2.90 -19.09 3.81
N LYS A 231 -4.11 -19.26 3.25
CA LYS A 231 -4.69 -20.56 2.87
C LYS A 231 -4.67 -20.79 1.37
N ARG A 232 -4.61 -19.72 0.57
CA ARG A 232 -4.55 -19.77 -0.88
C ARG A 232 -3.11 -19.76 -1.37
N LYS A 233 -2.91 -19.96 -2.67
CA LYS A 233 -1.57 -20.03 -3.26
C LYS A 233 -0.98 -18.64 -3.49
N TRP A 234 -0.35 -18.10 -2.46
CA TRP A 234 0.44 -16.88 -2.54
C TRP A 234 1.90 -17.22 -2.84
N GLU A 235 2.44 -16.60 -3.86
CA GLU A 235 3.89 -16.53 -4.04
C GLU A 235 4.46 -15.42 -3.18
N TYR A 236 5.74 -15.55 -2.79
CA TYR A 236 6.36 -14.62 -1.84
C TYR A 236 7.83 -14.36 -2.17
N ILE A 237 8.23 -13.11 -2.09
CA ILE A 237 9.62 -12.66 -2.16
C ILE A 237 9.90 -11.76 -0.95
N CYS A 238 11.04 -12.02 -0.28
CA CYS A 238 11.63 -11.12 0.69
C CYS A 238 12.76 -10.34 0.01
N ASP A 239 12.54 -9.06 -0.22
CA ASP A 239 13.55 -8.15 -0.81
C ASP A 239 14.28 -7.42 0.31
N ASN A 240 15.23 -8.10 0.97
CA ASN A 240 16.00 -7.55 2.09
C ASN A 240 16.76 -6.27 1.73
N LYS A 241 17.10 -6.07 0.46
CA LYS A 241 17.82 -4.87 0.02
C LYS A 241 16.98 -3.61 0.11
N ASN A 242 15.67 -3.76 -0.09
CA ASN A 242 14.72 -2.66 -0.10
C ASN A 242 13.75 -2.73 1.08
N ASP A 243 13.98 -3.62 2.05
CA ASP A 243 13.12 -3.87 3.21
C ASP A 243 11.64 -4.06 2.84
N GLN A 244 11.39 -4.79 1.74
CA GLN A 244 10.04 -5.01 1.21
C GLN A 244 9.72 -6.51 1.11
N HIS A 245 8.50 -6.85 1.48
CA HIS A 245 7.95 -8.19 1.35
C HIS A 245 6.82 -8.16 0.33
N ILE A 246 6.96 -8.97 -0.73
CA ILE A 246 6.08 -8.96 -1.89
C ILE A 246 5.32 -10.27 -1.95
N PHE A 247 3.99 -10.20 -1.99
CA PHE A 247 3.13 -11.36 -2.24
C PHE A 247 2.32 -11.13 -3.51
N TRP A 248 2.01 -12.21 -4.23
CA TRP A 248 0.99 -12.17 -5.27
C TRP A 248 0.19 -13.46 -5.31
N LEU A 249 -1.11 -13.32 -5.52
CA LEU A 249 -2.01 -14.45 -5.55
C LEU A 249 -1.89 -15.19 -6.88
N ASN A 250 -1.34 -16.42 -6.84
CA ASN A 250 -1.06 -17.26 -8.00
C ASN A 250 -1.99 -18.49 -8.08
N ASP A 251 -3.25 -18.27 -7.73
CA ASP A 251 -4.29 -19.30 -7.88
C ASP A 251 -4.70 -19.51 -9.35
N PRO A 252 -5.39 -20.62 -9.66
CA PRO A 252 -6.04 -20.81 -10.95
C PRO A 252 -6.99 -19.67 -11.30
N ILE A 253 -7.10 -19.40 -12.59
CA ILE A 253 -7.95 -18.33 -13.13
C ILE A 253 -9.42 -18.58 -12.77
N LEU A 254 -10.11 -17.57 -12.21
CA LEU A 254 -11.51 -17.61 -11.77
C LEU A 254 -12.53 -17.47 -12.91
N GLY A 255 -12.20 -17.81 -14.15
CA GLY A 255 -13.07 -17.67 -15.32
C GLY A 255 -12.79 -16.42 -16.16
N LYS A 256 -13.70 -16.14 -17.14
CA LYS A 256 -13.45 -15.18 -18.22
C LYS A 256 -13.09 -13.75 -17.77
N HIS A 257 -13.72 -13.26 -16.71
CA HIS A 257 -13.47 -11.89 -16.24
C HIS A 257 -12.09 -11.74 -15.58
N ASN A 258 -11.68 -12.70 -14.75
CA ASN A 258 -10.34 -12.70 -14.17
C ASN A 258 -9.27 -12.94 -15.26
N LYS A 259 -9.54 -13.82 -16.24
CA LYS A 259 -8.65 -14.00 -17.40
C LYS A 259 -8.42 -12.67 -18.12
N ALA A 260 -9.47 -11.92 -18.42
CA ALA A 260 -9.35 -10.62 -19.09
C ALA A 260 -8.55 -9.60 -18.23
N GLN A 261 -8.71 -9.63 -16.89
CA GLN A 261 -7.90 -8.80 -15.99
C GLN A 261 -6.41 -9.17 -16.07
N LEU A 262 -6.07 -10.45 -16.01
CA LEU A 262 -4.68 -10.92 -16.08
C LEU A 262 -4.05 -10.57 -17.44
N GLU A 263 -4.77 -10.75 -18.54
CA GLU A 263 -4.32 -10.32 -19.86
C GLU A 263 -4.08 -8.81 -19.97
N PHE A 264 -4.89 -7.99 -19.28
CA PHE A 264 -4.68 -6.56 -19.17
C PHE A 264 -3.41 -6.22 -18.38
N TYR A 265 -3.13 -6.94 -17.29
CA TYR A 265 -1.95 -6.72 -16.47
C TYR A 265 -0.64 -7.05 -17.22
N ASP A 266 -0.66 -8.06 -18.07
CA ASP A 266 0.52 -8.53 -18.81
C ASP A 266 0.86 -7.66 -20.03
N LYS A 267 -0.15 -7.23 -20.79
CA LYS A 267 0.01 -6.42 -22.02
C LYS A 267 0.35 -4.97 -21.71
#